data_ff923fe334e3a7a5c008572927314991
#
_entry.id   ff923fe334e3a7a5c008572927314991
#
_cell.length_a   1.000
_cell.length_b   1.000
_cell.length_c   1.000
_cell.angle_alpha   90.00
_cell.angle_beta   90.00
_cell.angle_gamma   90.00
#
_symmetry.space_group_name_H-M   'P 1'
#
loop_
_entity.id
_entity.type
_entity.pdbx_description
1 polymer ?
#
loop_
_entity_poly.entity_id
_entity_poly.type
_entity_poly.pdbx_seq_one_letter_code
_entity_poly.pdbx_strand_id
1 'polypeptide(L)'
;MSNVDQGPKGVSAHVDDFGKISLPPLDQWPDMDWQSVPELAAYPSQMNCATELLDKQAEKYGDRPVIHFEDATWTYRDLLAKANQIAHVLVDDLGIVPGNRVFMRAPNNPMYVAIWLAVMKVGAIGVATMPLLRAKELTYITEKAVVKVGFCCDHLKDEMEKTIAQSTTFENAIYFSNLGQKPGEGNLDELMANKPTTFQNVDTSADDVCLIAFTSGTTGPAKGCMHFHRDILAICDTFSRYVLKPTPEDIFCGSPPVAFTFGLGALVTFAMHAGSSTALCEGPAPEALMGIIEKHKATICFTAPTAFRVMTDLVEKYDISSLTKSVSAGETLPLPTYQGWENATGIKS
;
A
#
# COMPACT_ATOMS: atom_id res chain seq x y z
N MET A 1 35.08 -2.12 -9.86
CA MET A 1 34.02 -1.45 -10.61
C MET A 1 32.78 -2.26 -10.37
N SER A 2 31.85 -1.75 -9.56
CA SER A 2 30.59 -2.44 -9.28
C SER A 2 29.79 -2.51 -10.59
N ASN A 3 29.57 -3.70 -11.13
CA ASN A 3 28.59 -3.94 -12.17
C ASN A 3 27.19 -3.81 -11.53
N VAL A 4 26.82 -2.59 -11.20
CA VAL A 4 25.46 -2.29 -10.77
C VAL A 4 24.63 -2.28 -12.03
N ASP A 5 23.78 -3.27 -12.16
CA ASP A 5 22.83 -3.41 -13.26
C ASP A 5 21.75 -2.32 -13.10
N GLN A 6 22.05 -1.15 -13.64
CA GLN A 6 21.24 0.06 -13.58
C GLN A 6 20.43 0.16 -14.86
N GLY A 7 19.29 -0.43 -14.95
CA GLY A 7 18.47 -0.24 -16.13
C GLY A 7 17.23 -1.09 -16.13
N PRO A 8 16.25 -0.73 -16.96
CA PRO A 8 15.01 -1.48 -17.10
C PRO A 8 15.31 -2.94 -17.47
N LYS A 9 14.69 -3.86 -16.73
CA LYS A 9 14.76 -5.30 -17.01
C LYS A 9 13.43 -5.74 -17.64
N GLY A 10 13.55 -6.42 -18.76
CA GLY A 10 12.40 -6.91 -19.50
C GLY A 10 11.76 -5.88 -20.45
N VAL A 11 10.70 -6.31 -21.08
CA VAL A 11 9.93 -5.48 -22.03
C VAL A 11 8.85 -4.75 -21.24
N SER A 12 8.88 -3.41 -21.26
CA SER A 12 7.87 -2.60 -20.62
C SER A 12 6.48 -2.86 -21.21
N ALA A 13 5.49 -3.01 -20.34
CA ALA A 13 4.09 -3.09 -20.75
C ALA A 13 3.45 -1.70 -20.88
N HIS A 14 4.12 -0.62 -20.48
CA HIS A 14 3.54 0.72 -20.49
C HIS A 14 3.22 1.20 -21.90
N VAL A 15 1.96 1.52 -22.13
CA VAL A 15 1.44 2.21 -23.32
C VAL A 15 1.61 3.73 -23.15
N ASP A 16 1.35 4.22 -21.93
CA ASP A 16 1.63 5.61 -21.55
C ASP A 16 3.08 5.70 -21.04
N ASP A 17 3.90 6.48 -21.71
CA ASP A 17 5.34 6.57 -21.45
C ASP A 17 5.74 7.54 -20.32
N PHE A 18 4.75 8.13 -19.62
CA PHE A 18 4.99 9.08 -18.51
C PHE A 18 6.01 8.54 -17.50
N GLY A 19 5.86 7.30 -17.05
CA GLY A 19 6.80 6.67 -16.12
C GLY A 19 8.24 6.74 -16.63
N LYS A 20 8.45 6.35 -17.89
CA LYS A 20 9.76 6.30 -18.52
C LYS A 20 10.39 7.69 -18.72
N ILE A 21 9.61 8.65 -19.24
CA ILE A 21 10.13 10.00 -19.53
C ILE A 21 10.36 10.86 -18.28
N SER A 22 9.72 10.49 -17.17
CA SER A 22 9.83 11.21 -15.89
C SER A 22 10.92 10.66 -14.96
N LEU A 23 11.53 9.51 -15.29
CA LEU A 23 12.66 8.99 -14.54
C LEU A 23 13.90 9.90 -14.73
N PRO A 24 14.74 10.05 -13.69
CA PRO A 24 16.01 10.75 -13.83
C PRO A 24 16.93 10.00 -14.82
N PRO A 25 17.92 10.69 -15.41
CA PRO A 25 18.95 10.03 -16.20
C PRO A 25 19.66 8.92 -15.42
N LEU A 26 20.05 7.84 -16.09
CA LEU A 26 20.65 6.65 -15.45
C LEU A 26 21.91 6.95 -14.61
N ASP A 27 22.68 7.97 -14.99
CA ASP A 27 23.86 8.41 -14.24
C ASP A 27 23.52 9.09 -12.90
N GLN A 28 22.25 9.43 -12.67
CA GLN A 28 21.74 9.98 -11.42
C GLN A 28 21.04 8.93 -10.54
N TRP A 29 20.95 7.68 -11.01
CA TRP A 29 20.37 6.61 -10.22
C TRP A 29 21.32 6.20 -9.11
N PRO A 30 20.78 5.76 -7.93
CA PRO A 30 21.62 5.20 -6.90
C PRO A 30 22.23 3.86 -7.35
N ASP A 31 23.40 3.54 -6.83
CA ASP A 31 23.96 2.20 -6.95
C ASP A 31 23.07 1.21 -6.22
N MET A 32 22.52 0.24 -6.97
CA MET A 32 21.65 -0.81 -6.43
C MET A 32 22.30 -2.16 -6.63
N ASP A 33 22.70 -2.80 -5.53
CA ASP A 33 23.29 -4.13 -5.57
C ASP A 33 22.21 -5.22 -5.45
N TRP A 34 21.69 -5.63 -6.60
CA TRP A 34 20.74 -6.73 -6.69
C TRP A 34 21.37 -8.12 -6.58
N GLN A 35 22.70 -8.23 -6.76
CA GLN A 35 23.38 -9.50 -6.85
C GLN A 35 23.80 -10.07 -5.48
N SER A 36 23.96 -9.20 -4.47
CA SER A 36 24.40 -9.64 -3.14
C SER A 36 23.31 -10.35 -2.32
N VAL A 37 22.05 -10.19 -2.71
CA VAL A 37 20.89 -10.83 -2.06
C VAL A 37 20.31 -11.88 -3.01
N PRO A 38 20.37 -13.17 -2.68
CA PRO A 38 19.97 -14.26 -3.58
C PRO A 38 18.55 -14.13 -4.13
N GLU A 39 17.60 -13.70 -3.29
CA GLU A 39 16.22 -13.49 -3.69
C GLU A 39 16.08 -12.40 -4.75
N LEU A 40 16.79 -11.29 -4.58
CA LEU A 40 16.77 -10.19 -5.53
C LEU A 40 17.46 -10.56 -6.86
N ALA A 41 18.57 -11.29 -6.78
CA ALA A 41 19.28 -11.79 -7.95
C ALA A 41 18.44 -12.76 -8.80
N ALA A 42 17.48 -13.45 -8.18
CA ALA A 42 16.57 -14.40 -8.82
C ALA A 42 15.32 -13.74 -9.47
N TYR A 43 15.12 -12.44 -9.33
CA TYR A 43 13.93 -11.80 -9.90
C TYR A 43 13.88 -11.95 -11.43
N PRO A 44 12.73 -12.35 -11.97
CA PRO A 44 12.54 -12.41 -13.41
C PRO A 44 12.47 -10.99 -14.00
N SER A 45 12.76 -10.87 -15.28
CA SER A 45 12.66 -9.60 -15.99
C SER A 45 11.21 -9.11 -16.19
N GLN A 46 10.26 -10.07 -16.29
CA GLN A 46 8.82 -9.78 -16.32
C GLN A 46 8.22 -10.13 -14.95
N MET A 47 7.55 -9.16 -14.33
CA MET A 47 7.03 -9.30 -12.98
C MET A 47 5.93 -8.28 -12.72
N ASN A 48 4.78 -8.75 -12.25
CA ASN A 48 3.74 -7.90 -11.69
C ASN A 48 3.65 -8.15 -10.18
N CYS A 49 3.88 -7.14 -9.35
CA CYS A 49 3.90 -7.30 -7.88
C CYS A 49 2.55 -7.79 -7.31
N ALA A 50 1.42 -7.47 -7.94
CA ALA A 50 0.13 -8.00 -7.51
C ALA A 50 0.02 -9.51 -7.75
N THR A 51 0.60 -10.03 -8.83
CA THR A 51 0.66 -11.48 -9.08
C THR A 51 1.37 -12.20 -7.93
N GLU A 52 2.51 -11.66 -7.48
CA GLU A 52 3.29 -12.25 -6.40
C GLU A 52 2.60 -12.13 -5.03
N LEU A 53 2.03 -10.95 -4.74
CA LEU A 53 1.45 -10.64 -3.43
C LEU A 53 0.02 -11.13 -3.27
N LEU A 54 -0.76 -11.26 -4.34
CA LEU A 54 -2.18 -11.62 -4.24
C LEU A 54 -2.52 -12.92 -4.97
N ASP A 55 -2.27 -13.01 -6.28
CA ASP A 55 -2.74 -14.16 -7.07
C ASP A 55 -2.10 -15.47 -6.59
N LYS A 56 -0.78 -15.51 -6.47
CA LYS A 56 -0.05 -16.69 -5.94
C LYS A 56 -0.38 -16.99 -4.48
N GLN A 57 -0.60 -15.95 -3.67
CA GLN A 57 -0.97 -16.16 -2.27
C GLN A 57 -2.42 -16.65 -2.15
N ALA A 58 -3.34 -16.17 -2.99
CA ALA A 58 -4.72 -16.66 -3.02
C ALA A 58 -4.81 -18.11 -3.53
N GLU A 59 -3.93 -18.51 -4.45
CA GLU A 59 -3.82 -19.91 -4.86
C GLU A 59 -3.40 -20.81 -3.68
N LYS A 60 -2.44 -20.34 -2.86
CA LYS A 60 -1.89 -21.08 -1.74
C LYS A 60 -2.75 -21.01 -0.47
N TYR A 61 -3.32 -19.86 -0.18
CA TYR A 61 -3.96 -19.51 1.10
C TYR A 61 -5.41 -19.02 0.96
N GLY A 62 -6.09 -19.31 -0.14
CA GLY A 62 -7.35 -18.71 -0.55
C GLY A 62 -8.38 -18.48 0.54
N ASP A 63 -8.61 -19.45 1.42
CA ASP A 63 -9.62 -19.38 2.47
C ASP A 63 -9.08 -18.80 3.81
N ARG A 64 -7.77 -18.48 3.88
CA ARG A 64 -7.23 -17.82 5.08
C ARG A 64 -7.59 -16.34 5.11
N PRO A 65 -7.77 -15.76 6.31
CA PRO A 65 -7.90 -14.32 6.48
C PRO A 65 -6.69 -13.58 5.89
N VAL A 66 -6.95 -12.46 5.22
CA VAL A 66 -5.94 -11.50 4.76
C VAL A 66 -6.14 -10.13 5.39
N ILE A 67 -7.39 -9.69 5.57
CA ILE A 67 -7.72 -8.41 6.20
C ILE A 67 -8.79 -8.61 7.27
N HIS A 68 -8.53 -8.10 8.46
CA HIS A 68 -9.50 -7.87 9.51
C HIS A 68 -9.81 -6.38 9.59
N PHE A 69 -11.08 -6.02 9.60
CA PHE A 69 -11.51 -4.62 9.67
C PHE A 69 -12.84 -4.52 10.38
N GLU A 70 -12.90 -3.82 11.52
CA GLU A 70 -14.09 -3.78 12.38
C GLU A 70 -14.55 -5.21 12.73
N ASP A 71 -15.75 -5.61 12.36
CA ASP A 71 -16.30 -6.96 12.55
C ASP A 71 -16.22 -7.81 11.27
N ALA A 72 -15.69 -7.26 10.18
CA ALA A 72 -15.53 -7.97 8.92
C ALA A 72 -14.15 -8.63 8.82
N THR A 73 -14.12 -9.76 8.12
CA THR A 73 -12.87 -10.43 7.73
C THR A 73 -12.96 -10.78 6.25
N TRP A 74 -11.94 -10.40 5.49
CA TRP A 74 -11.78 -10.83 4.11
C TRP A 74 -10.71 -11.92 4.03
N THR A 75 -11.00 -12.94 3.24
CA THR A 75 -10.01 -13.96 2.86
C THR A 75 -9.17 -13.49 1.67
N TYR A 76 -8.07 -14.20 1.38
CA TYR A 76 -7.29 -13.96 0.15
C TYR A 76 -8.15 -14.09 -1.10
N ARG A 77 -9.12 -15.03 -1.12
CA ARG A 77 -10.07 -15.22 -2.22
C ARG A 77 -11.03 -14.03 -2.37
N ASP A 78 -11.52 -13.49 -1.26
CA ASP A 78 -12.40 -12.31 -1.28
C ASP A 78 -11.66 -11.08 -1.83
N LEU A 79 -10.43 -10.85 -1.35
CA LEU A 79 -9.60 -9.74 -1.80
C LEU A 79 -9.24 -9.89 -3.29
N LEU A 80 -8.91 -11.10 -3.74
CA LEU A 80 -8.62 -11.38 -5.16
C LEU A 80 -9.85 -11.10 -6.03
N ALA A 81 -11.03 -11.58 -5.65
CA ALA A 81 -12.26 -11.33 -6.38
C ALA A 81 -12.56 -9.83 -6.51
N LYS A 82 -12.44 -9.08 -5.40
CA LYS A 82 -12.65 -7.62 -5.42
C LYS A 82 -11.61 -6.89 -6.27
N ALA A 83 -10.33 -7.23 -6.14
CA ALA A 83 -9.28 -6.63 -6.97
C ALA A 83 -9.49 -6.90 -8.47
N ASN A 84 -9.93 -8.11 -8.83
CA ASN A 84 -10.25 -8.46 -10.21
C ASN A 84 -11.45 -7.67 -10.74
N GLN A 85 -12.51 -7.52 -9.96
CA GLN A 85 -13.68 -6.73 -10.34
C GLN A 85 -13.31 -5.24 -10.55
N ILE A 86 -12.48 -4.69 -9.68
CA ILE A 86 -11.98 -3.30 -9.80
C ILE A 86 -11.04 -3.17 -11.02
N ALA A 87 -10.23 -4.18 -11.33
CA ALA A 87 -9.40 -4.19 -12.53
C ALA A 87 -10.26 -4.09 -13.81
N HIS A 88 -11.39 -4.77 -13.85
CA HIS A 88 -12.37 -4.60 -14.94
C HIS A 88 -12.97 -3.21 -14.99
N VAL A 89 -13.31 -2.59 -13.87
CA VAL A 89 -13.78 -1.20 -13.86
C VAL A 89 -12.70 -0.27 -14.42
N LEU A 90 -11.44 -0.45 -14.03
CA LEU A 90 -10.32 0.35 -14.54
C LEU A 90 -10.19 0.25 -16.06
N VAL A 91 -10.23 -0.95 -16.60
CA VAL A 91 -10.01 -1.19 -18.05
C VAL A 91 -11.27 -0.90 -18.87
N ASP A 92 -12.41 -1.50 -18.50
CA ASP A 92 -13.62 -1.51 -19.32
C ASP A 92 -14.39 -0.20 -19.22
N ASP A 93 -14.47 0.40 -18.01
CA ASP A 93 -15.32 1.57 -17.78
C ASP A 93 -14.51 2.89 -17.79
N LEU A 94 -13.26 2.86 -17.30
CA LEU A 94 -12.41 4.04 -17.22
C LEU A 94 -11.35 4.13 -18.32
N GLY A 95 -11.21 3.10 -19.15
CA GLY A 95 -10.27 3.07 -20.28
C GLY A 95 -8.80 3.15 -19.86
N ILE A 96 -8.46 2.71 -18.64
CA ILE A 96 -7.09 2.71 -18.16
C ILE A 96 -6.23 1.72 -18.94
N VAL A 97 -5.09 2.21 -19.41
CA VAL A 97 -4.05 1.41 -20.05
C VAL A 97 -2.78 1.38 -19.21
N PRO A 98 -1.88 0.38 -19.39
CA PRO A 98 -0.63 0.30 -18.67
C PRO A 98 0.18 1.61 -18.73
N GLY A 99 0.71 2.06 -17.59
CA GLY A 99 1.43 3.32 -17.46
C GLY A 99 0.55 4.54 -17.15
N ASN A 100 -0.79 4.46 -17.24
CA ASN A 100 -1.65 5.54 -16.76
C ASN A 100 -1.55 5.69 -15.24
N ARG A 101 -1.66 6.95 -14.74
CA ARG A 101 -1.65 7.23 -13.31
C ARG A 101 -3.08 7.19 -12.78
N VAL A 102 -3.27 6.46 -11.68
CA VAL A 102 -4.55 6.34 -10.99
C VAL A 102 -4.39 6.91 -9.59
N PHE A 103 -5.16 7.95 -9.29
CA PHE A 103 -5.15 8.58 -7.98
C PHE A 103 -5.91 7.72 -6.96
N MET A 104 -5.39 7.66 -5.73
CA MET A 104 -6.02 6.88 -4.66
C MET A 104 -6.00 7.66 -3.35
N ARG A 105 -7.19 7.84 -2.74
CA ARG A 105 -7.38 8.60 -1.51
C ARG A 105 -8.32 7.90 -0.55
N ALA A 106 -7.80 7.35 0.52
CA ALA A 106 -8.58 6.79 1.61
C ALA A 106 -7.74 6.65 2.89
N PRO A 107 -8.38 6.47 4.05
CA PRO A 107 -7.73 5.91 5.23
C PRO A 107 -7.45 4.41 5.05
N ASN A 108 -6.88 3.79 6.09
CA ASN A 108 -6.54 2.36 6.09
C ASN A 108 -7.80 1.49 6.13
N ASN A 109 -8.35 1.15 4.98
CA ASN A 109 -9.51 0.26 4.86
C ASN A 109 -9.33 -0.82 3.79
N PRO A 110 -10.17 -1.88 3.79
CA PRO A 110 -10.03 -3.00 2.87
C PRO A 110 -10.14 -2.62 1.39
N MET A 111 -11.08 -1.72 1.05
CA MET A 111 -11.28 -1.30 -0.35
C MET A 111 -10.07 -0.56 -0.91
N TYR A 112 -9.35 0.22 -0.08
CA TYR A 112 -8.11 0.85 -0.52
C TYR A 112 -7.07 -0.18 -0.95
N VAL A 113 -6.92 -1.27 -0.18
CA VAL A 113 -6.00 -2.37 -0.52
C VAL A 113 -6.42 -3.05 -1.82
N ALA A 114 -7.73 -3.33 -2.00
CA ALA A 114 -8.24 -3.92 -3.22
C ALA A 114 -8.01 -3.04 -4.45
N ILE A 115 -8.22 -1.72 -4.33
CA ILE A 115 -7.96 -0.73 -5.39
C ILE A 115 -6.47 -0.69 -5.72
N TRP A 116 -5.58 -0.63 -4.72
CA TRP A 116 -4.14 -0.62 -4.95
C TRP A 116 -3.69 -1.85 -5.75
N LEU A 117 -4.15 -3.05 -5.36
CA LEU A 117 -3.85 -4.29 -6.05
C LEU A 117 -4.41 -4.30 -7.48
N ALA A 118 -5.63 -3.80 -7.68
CA ALA A 118 -6.22 -3.70 -9.01
C ALA A 118 -5.41 -2.78 -9.94
N VAL A 119 -4.94 -1.64 -9.43
CA VAL A 119 -4.06 -0.71 -10.18
C VAL A 119 -2.76 -1.41 -10.60
N MET A 120 -2.17 -2.22 -9.70
CA MET A 120 -0.99 -3.02 -10.06
C MET A 120 -1.30 -4.09 -11.11
N LYS A 121 -2.45 -4.79 -10.99
CA LYS A 121 -2.87 -5.85 -11.92
C LYS A 121 -3.01 -5.35 -13.36
N VAL A 122 -3.53 -4.14 -13.54
CA VAL A 122 -3.71 -3.54 -14.88
C VAL A 122 -2.44 -2.84 -15.41
N GLY A 123 -1.32 -2.91 -14.69
CA GLY A 123 -0.07 -2.26 -15.09
C GLY A 123 -0.10 -0.73 -15.04
N ALA A 124 -1.05 -0.16 -14.29
CA ALA A 124 -1.14 1.29 -14.08
C ALA A 124 -0.23 1.72 -12.91
N ILE A 125 -0.03 3.03 -12.78
CA ILE A 125 0.82 3.64 -11.75
C ILE A 125 -0.07 4.22 -10.65
N GLY A 126 0.02 3.69 -9.43
CA GLY A 126 -0.71 4.22 -8.28
C GLY A 126 -0.14 5.55 -7.80
N VAL A 127 -0.99 6.55 -7.57
CA VAL A 127 -0.65 7.83 -6.96
C VAL A 127 -1.41 7.93 -5.64
N ALA A 128 -0.77 7.53 -4.57
CA ALA A 128 -1.39 7.37 -3.27
C ALA A 128 -1.34 8.67 -2.44
N THR A 129 -2.44 9.00 -1.77
CA THR A 129 -2.52 10.17 -0.89
C THR A 129 -3.29 9.87 0.38
N MET A 130 -2.83 10.47 1.48
CA MET A 130 -3.46 10.28 2.79
C MET A 130 -4.65 11.23 3.03
N PRO A 131 -5.54 10.88 3.98
CA PRO A 131 -6.74 11.68 4.29
C PRO A 131 -6.49 13.12 4.72
N LEU A 132 -5.34 13.40 5.36
CA LEU A 132 -5.03 14.73 5.92
C LEU A 132 -4.72 15.80 4.87
N LEU A 133 -4.37 15.42 3.64
CA LEU A 133 -4.07 16.37 2.58
C LEU A 133 -5.33 17.14 2.16
N ARG A 134 -5.15 18.41 1.85
CA ARG A 134 -6.22 19.32 1.42
C ARG A 134 -6.16 19.54 -0.10
N ALA A 135 -7.18 20.16 -0.65
CA ALA A 135 -7.31 20.39 -2.08
C ALA A 135 -6.05 21.03 -2.72
N LYS A 136 -5.37 21.95 -2.02
CA LYS A 136 -4.14 22.57 -2.50
C LYS A 136 -3.01 21.55 -2.77
N GLU A 137 -2.75 20.67 -1.82
CA GLU A 137 -1.73 19.62 -1.95
C GLU A 137 -2.16 18.58 -2.97
N LEU A 138 -3.44 18.21 -2.96
CA LEU A 138 -4.00 17.23 -3.89
C LEU A 138 -3.94 17.72 -5.33
N THR A 139 -4.27 19.00 -5.59
CA THR A 139 -4.15 19.63 -6.91
C THR A 139 -2.70 19.60 -7.41
N TYR A 140 -1.74 19.97 -6.55
CA TYR A 140 -0.32 19.88 -6.90
C TYR A 140 0.09 18.45 -7.28
N ILE A 141 -0.32 17.46 -6.51
CA ILE A 141 0.00 16.04 -6.75
C ILE A 141 -0.61 15.55 -8.07
N THR A 142 -1.89 15.84 -8.31
CA THR A 142 -2.57 15.39 -9.53
C THR A 142 -1.99 16.02 -10.78
N GLU A 143 -1.62 17.31 -10.74
CA GLU A 143 -0.97 18.00 -11.85
C GLU A 143 0.46 17.53 -12.07
N LYS A 144 1.24 17.38 -10.99
CA LYS A 144 2.63 16.89 -11.07
C LYS A 144 2.74 15.48 -11.66
N ALA A 145 1.83 14.59 -11.30
CA ALA A 145 1.77 13.23 -11.81
C ALA A 145 0.90 13.09 -13.08
N VAL A 146 0.31 14.18 -13.58
CA VAL A 146 -0.59 14.20 -14.75
C VAL A 146 -1.67 13.12 -14.61
N VAL A 147 -2.37 13.14 -13.49
CA VAL A 147 -3.45 12.19 -13.20
C VAL A 147 -4.75 12.71 -13.78
N LYS A 148 -5.54 11.84 -14.42
CA LYS A 148 -6.85 12.18 -14.98
C LYS A 148 -8.01 11.66 -14.16
N VAL A 149 -7.88 10.48 -13.57
CA VAL A 149 -8.95 9.80 -12.83
C VAL A 149 -8.41 9.14 -11.59
N GLY A 150 -9.26 8.90 -10.60
CA GLY A 150 -8.88 8.19 -9.39
C GLY A 150 -10.06 7.74 -8.54
N PHE A 151 -9.71 7.18 -7.40
CA PHE A 151 -10.64 6.67 -6.41
C PHE A 151 -10.52 7.47 -5.10
N CYS A 152 -11.65 7.81 -4.50
CA CYS A 152 -11.70 8.53 -3.24
C CYS A 152 -12.74 7.89 -2.31
N CYS A 153 -12.36 7.61 -1.07
CA CYS A 153 -13.31 7.18 -0.07
C CYS A 153 -14.39 8.25 0.14
N ASP A 154 -15.66 7.84 0.24
CA ASP A 154 -16.85 8.70 0.20
C ASP A 154 -16.83 9.82 1.25
N HIS A 155 -16.36 9.54 2.46
CA HIS A 155 -16.27 10.56 3.53
C HIS A 155 -15.12 11.58 3.34
N LEU A 156 -14.29 11.43 2.31
CA LEU A 156 -13.25 12.40 1.93
C LEU A 156 -13.62 13.24 0.68
N LYS A 157 -14.88 13.15 0.26
CA LYS A 157 -15.41 13.76 -0.97
C LYS A 157 -15.18 15.27 -1.06
N ASP A 158 -15.41 16.02 0.02
CA ASP A 158 -15.39 17.49 -0.01
C ASP A 158 -14.08 18.07 -0.53
N GLU A 159 -12.93 17.57 -0.07
CA GLU A 159 -11.63 18.03 -0.55
C GLU A 159 -11.34 17.51 -1.97
N MET A 160 -11.91 16.36 -2.34
CA MET A 160 -11.75 15.80 -3.68
C MET A 160 -12.51 16.60 -4.73
N GLU A 161 -13.74 17.01 -4.46
CA GLU A 161 -14.53 17.89 -5.33
C GLU A 161 -13.84 19.26 -5.56
N LYS A 162 -13.25 19.83 -4.50
CA LYS A 162 -12.44 21.05 -4.64
C LYS A 162 -11.19 20.82 -5.50
N THR A 163 -10.57 19.64 -5.39
CA THR A 163 -9.40 19.29 -6.19
C THR A 163 -9.78 19.17 -7.67
N ILE A 164 -10.89 18.52 -7.99
CA ILE A 164 -11.41 18.41 -9.37
C ILE A 164 -11.66 19.82 -9.95
N ALA A 165 -12.27 20.70 -9.17
CA ALA A 165 -12.57 22.07 -9.61
C ALA A 165 -11.31 22.94 -9.83
N GLN A 166 -10.18 22.62 -9.21
CA GLN A 166 -8.95 23.40 -9.26
C GLN A 166 -7.89 22.81 -10.20
N SER A 167 -7.88 21.48 -10.38
CA SER A 167 -6.87 20.79 -11.18
C SER A 167 -7.12 20.98 -12.68
N THR A 168 -6.05 21.14 -13.43
CA THR A 168 -6.08 21.21 -14.90
C THR A 168 -5.98 19.82 -15.56
N THR A 169 -5.65 18.79 -14.80
CA THR A 169 -5.44 17.42 -15.31
C THR A 169 -6.43 16.42 -14.75
N PHE A 170 -6.91 16.61 -13.52
CA PHE A 170 -7.75 15.66 -12.81
C PHE A 170 -9.22 15.88 -13.15
N GLU A 171 -9.80 14.97 -13.93
CA GLU A 171 -11.11 15.13 -14.56
C GLU A 171 -12.26 14.55 -13.71
N ASN A 172 -11.99 13.40 -13.02
CA ASN A 172 -13.04 12.68 -12.32
C ASN A 172 -12.49 11.82 -11.17
N ALA A 173 -13.30 11.64 -10.13
CA ALA A 173 -13.08 10.70 -9.03
C ALA A 173 -14.27 9.76 -8.87
N ILE A 174 -14.00 8.46 -8.78
CA ILE A 174 -14.97 7.44 -8.43
C ILE A 174 -14.94 7.27 -6.92
N TYR A 175 -16.09 7.41 -6.28
CA TYR A 175 -16.21 7.26 -4.82
C TYR A 175 -16.48 5.82 -4.42
N PHE A 176 -16.09 5.45 -3.20
CA PHE A 176 -16.28 4.10 -2.66
C PHE A 176 -16.45 4.10 -1.14
N SER A 177 -17.12 3.08 -0.61
CA SER A 177 -17.21 2.82 0.82
C SER A 177 -16.07 1.91 1.31
N ASN A 178 -15.74 1.96 2.59
CA ASN A 178 -14.60 1.25 3.19
C ASN A 178 -14.59 -0.28 2.99
N LEU A 179 -15.78 -0.89 2.91
CA LEU A 179 -15.95 -2.34 2.70
C LEU A 179 -16.55 -2.70 1.32
N GLY A 180 -16.83 -1.70 0.47
CA GLY A 180 -17.47 -1.93 -0.83
C GLY A 180 -18.89 -2.48 -0.72
N GLN A 181 -19.66 -2.00 0.25
CA GLN A 181 -21.01 -2.53 0.58
C GLN A 181 -22.12 -1.47 0.55
N LYS A 182 -21.81 -0.27 0.08
CA LYS A 182 -22.79 0.82 -0.04
C LYS A 182 -22.93 1.26 -1.49
N PRO A 183 -23.63 0.49 -2.34
CA PRO A 183 -23.83 0.86 -3.74
C PRO A 183 -24.57 2.20 -3.83
N GLY A 184 -24.11 3.05 -4.72
CA GLY A 184 -24.71 4.33 -5.06
C GLY A 184 -24.44 4.62 -6.52
N GLU A 185 -25.31 5.36 -7.19
CA GLU A 185 -25.23 5.60 -8.62
C GLU A 185 -23.84 6.13 -9.03
N GLY A 186 -23.15 5.37 -9.90
CA GLY A 186 -21.84 5.71 -10.43
C GLY A 186 -20.67 5.56 -9.45
N ASN A 187 -20.86 5.01 -8.25
CA ASN A 187 -19.75 4.72 -7.35
C ASN A 187 -19.10 3.35 -7.66
N LEU A 188 -17.92 3.13 -7.09
CA LEU A 188 -17.15 1.90 -7.34
C LEU A 188 -17.91 0.65 -6.88
N ASP A 189 -18.61 0.72 -5.76
CA ASP A 189 -19.32 -0.41 -5.16
C ASP A 189 -20.42 -0.94 -6.11
N GLU A 190 -21.07 -0.04 -6.87
CA GLU A 190 -22.04 -0.39 -7.91
C GLU A 190 -21.35 -0.85 -9.20
N LEU A 191 -20.35 -0.09 -9.69
CA LEU A 191 -19.66 -0.41 -10.94
C LEU A 191 -19.02 -1.81 -10.91
N MET A 192 -18.44 -2.21 -9.80
CA MET A 192 -17.78 -3.50 -9.66
C MET A 192 -18.73 -4.68 -9.45
N ALA A 193 -19.97 -4.47 -9.00
CA ALA A 193 -20.86 -5.52 -8.49
C ALA A 193 -21.10 -6.65 -9.52
N ASN A 194 -21.20 -6.32 -10.80
CA ASN A 194 -21.46 -7.28 -11.88
C ASN A 194 -20.23 -7.59 -12.75
N LYS A 195 -19.04 -7.13 -12.35
CA LYS A 195 -17.80 -7.42 -13.08
C LYS A 195 -17.32 -8.85 -12.75
N PRO A 196 -16.62 -9.50 -13.70
CA PRO A 196 -16.02 -10.82 -13.46
C PRO A 196 -15.05 -10.81 -12.26
N THR A 197 -15.05 -11.90 -11.50
CA THR A 197 -14.13 -12.11 -10.36
C THR A 197 -12.78 -12.71 -10.78
N THR A 198 -12.54 -12.87 -12.08
CA THR A 198 -11.25 -13.30 -12.65
C THR A 198 -10.72 -12.22 -13.56
N PHE A 199 -9.40 -12.00 -13.54
CA PHE A 199 -8.73 -11.02 -14.39
C PHE A 199 -7.33 -11.53 -14.75
N GLN A 200 -6.91 -11.36 -16.00
CA GLN A 200 -5.55 -11.68 -16.41
C GLN A 200 -4.66 -10.46 -16.19
N ASN A 201 -3.73 -10.56 -15.27
CA ASN A 201 -2.80 -9.47 -14.97
C ASN A 201 -1.95 -9.10 -16.18
N VAL A 202 -1.65 -7.81 -16.31
CA VAL A 202 -0.71 -7.32 -17.31
C VAL A 202 0.67 -7.86 -16.99
N ASP A 203 1.36 -8.40 -18.00
CA ASP A 203 2.73 -8.89 -17.91
C ASP A 203 3.72 -7.71 -17.94
N THR A 204 3.88 -7.04 -16.79
CA THR A 204 4.73 -5.87 -16.65
C THR A 204 6.22 -6.23 -16.61
N SER A 205 7.09 -5.32 -17.04
CA SER A 205 8.50 -5.40 -16.71
C SER A 205 8.70 -5.25 -15.19
N ALA A 206 9.69 -5.92 -14.63
CA ALA A 206 10.11 -5.71 -13.24
C ALA A 206 10.47 -4.24 -12.96
N ASP A 207 10.93 -3.51 -13.98
CA ASP A 207 11.30 -2.09 -13.95
C ASP A 207 10.19 -1.15 -14.46
N ASP A 208 8.98 -1.64 -14.71
CA ASP A 208 7.86 -0.73 -14.94
C ASP A 208 7.50 0.01 -13.64
N VAL A 209 7.35 1.33 -13.73
CA VAL A 209 6.93 2.15 -12.59
C VAL A 209 5.51 1.76 -12.21
N CYS A 210 5.29 1.40 -10.95
CA CYS A 210 3.97 0.99 -10.46
C CYS A 210 3.41 1.91 -9.37
N LEU A 211 4.26 2.72 -8.73
CA LEU A 211 3.86 3.60 -7.63
C LEU A 211 4.61 4.92 -7.72
N ILE A 212 3.92 6.03 -7.52
CA ILE A 212 4.50 7.35 -7.24
C ILE A 212 4.12 7.74 -5.83
N ALA A 213 5.09 7.66 -4.91
CA ALA A 213 4.92 8.04 -3.51
C ALA A 213 5.41 9.46 -3.28
N PHE A 214 4.51 10.37 -2.89
CA PHE A 214 4.87 11.75 -2.62
C PHE A 214 5.45 11.93 -1.22
N THR A 215 6.56 12.66 -1.12
CA THR A 215 7.19 13.02 0.17
C THR A 215 6.37 14.06 0.92
N SER A 216 6.65 14.23 2.22
CA SER A 216 5.96 15.23 3.08
C SER A 216 6.25 16.69 2.73
N GLY A 217 7.23 16.97 1.86
CA GLY A 217 7.54 18.33 1.41
C GLY A 217 8.06 19.29 2.51
N THR A 218 8.68 18.79 3.57
CA THR A 218 9.19 19.61 4.69
C THR A 218 10.24 20.66 4.29
N THR A 219 10.95 20.46 3.19
CA THR A 219 12.03 21.35 2.69
C THR A 219 11.69 22.01 1.36
N GLY A 220 10.44 21.89 0.88
CA GLY A 220 10.01 22.43 -0.41
C GLY A 220 8.77 21.70 -0.94
N PRO A 221 8.39 21.89 -2.21
CA PRO A 221 7.30 21.15 -2.82
C PRO A 221 7.51 19.64 -2.74
N ALA A 222 6.44 18.88 -2.50
CA ALA A 222 6.51 17.43 -2.41
C ALA A 222 7.10 16.81 -3.70
N LYS A 223 8.01 15.85 -3.52
CA LYS A 223 8.63 15.10 -4.63
C LYS A 223 7.90 13.79 -4.81
N GLY A 224 7.63 13.39 -6.06
CA GLY A 224 7.10 12.08 -6.39
C GLY A 224 8.22 11.06 -6.54
N CYS A 225 8.40 10.17 -5.57
CA CYS A 225 9.35 9.08 -5.66
C CYS A 225 8.73 7.93 -6.46
N MET A 226 9.36 7.54 -7.56
CA MET A 226 8.90 6.45 -8.41
C MET A 226 9.46 5.12 -7.92
N HIS A 227 8.60 4.11 -7.84
CA HIS A 227 8.96 2.75 -7.46
C HIS A 227 8.54 1.78 -8.56
N PHE A 228 9.37 0.77 -8.77
CA PHE A 228 9.16 -0.30 -9.73
C PHE A 228 8.43 -1.49 -9.09
N HIS A 229 7.87 -2.38 -9.90
CA HIS A 229 7.28 -3.62 -9.41
C HIS A 229 8.26 -4.44 -8.54
N ARG A 230 9.53 -4.52 -8.95
CA ARG A 230 10.55 -5.21 -8.16
C ARG A 230 10.84 -4.54 -6.81
N ASP A 231 10.75 -3.22 -6.71
CA ASP A 231 11.03 -2.51 -5.45
C ASP A 231 10.01 -2.89 -4.36
N ILE A 232 8.75 -3.08 -4.78
CA ILE A 232 7.68 -3.52 -3.88
C ILE A 232 7.99 -4.90 -3.27
N LEU A 233 8.61 -5.80 -4.02
CA LEU A 233 9.00 -7.12 -3.52
C LEU A 233 10.34 -7.09 -2.80
N ALA A 234 11.26 -6.21 -3.20
CA ALA A 234 12.58 -6.13 -2.60
C ALA A 234 12.53 -5.83 -1.09
N ILE A 235 11.63 -4.95 -0.64
CA ILE A 235 11.44 -4.70 0.80
C ILE A 235 10.91 -5.92 1.55
N CYS A 236 10.14 -6.77 0.87
CA CYS A 236 9.64 -8.03 1.43
C CYS A 236 10.76 -9.07 1.54
N ASP A 237 11.57 -9.21 0.49
CA ASP A 237 12.65 -10.19 0.42
C ASP A 237 13.94 -9.75 1.13
N THR A 238 13.98 -8.54 1.67
CA THR A 238 15.08 -8.03 2.50
C THR A 238 14.63 -7.86 3.97
N PHE A 239 14.09 -6.69 4.33
CA PHE A 239 13.73 -6.38 5.71
C PHE A 239 12.72 -7.39 6.29
N SER A 240 11.64 -7.67 5.57
CA SER A 240 10.61 -8.58 6.09
C SER A 240 11.18 -9.99 6.28
N ARG A 241 11.85 -10.53 5.28
CA ARG A 241 12.42 -11.88 5.32
C ARG A 241 13.51 -12.05 6.38
N TYR A 242 14.48 -11.13 6.45
CA TYR A 242 15.70 -11.32 7.25
C TYR A 242 15.62 -10.71 8.65
N VAL A 243 14.84 -9.64 8.83
CA VAL A 243 14.72 -8.94 10.11
C VAL A 243 13.41 -9.28 10.79
N LEU A 244 12.29 -9.02 10.15
CA LEU A 244 10.96 -9.20 10.73
C LEU A 244 10.58 -10.68 10.87
N LYS A 245 10.87 -11.50 9.85
CA LYS A 245 10.63 -12.96 9.80
C LYS A 245 9.19 -13.35 10.15
N PRO A 246 8.21 -12.79 9.43
CA PRO A 246 6.81 -13.15 9.68
C PRO A 246 6.50 -14.56 9.19
N THR A 247 5.46 -15.14 9.78
CA THR A 247 4.90 -16.44 9.39
C THR A 247 3.44 -16.26 8.94
N PRO A 248 2.86 -17.24 8.24
CA PRO A 248 1.45 -17.16 7.84
C PRO A 248 0.47 -17.02 9.01
N GLU A 249 0.87 -17.34 10.24
CA GLU A 249 0.07 -17.25 11.46
C GLU A 249 0.08 -15.84 12.07
N ASP A 250 0.98 -14.97 11.63
CA ASP A 250 1.09 -13.62 12.16
C ASP A 250 -0.09 -12.74 11.72
N ILE A 251 -0.46 -11.82 12.59
CA ILE A 251 -1.47 -10.78 12.33
C ILE A 251 -0.79 -9.42 12.54
N PHE A 252 -0.70 -8.66 11.45
CA PHE A 252 -0.12 -7.33 11.45
C PHE A 252 -1.13 -6.29 11.89
N CYS A 253 -0.68 -5.24 12.56
CA CYS A 253 -1.46 -4.03 12.79
C CYS A 253 -0.55 -2.80 12.82
N GLY A 254 -1.12 -1.60 12.76
CA GLY A 254 -0.31 -0.40 12.85
C GLY A 254 -1.05 0.89 12.54
N SER A 255 -0.37 1.98 12.88
CA SER A 255 -0.89 3.34 12.67
C SER A 255 -0.48 4.00 11.34
N PRO A 256 0.61 3.60 10.64
CA PRO A 256 1.01 4.35 9.46
C PRO A 256 -0.02 4.22 8.33
N PRO A 257 -0.32 5.33 7.63
CA PRO A 257 -1.22 5.29 6.48
C PRO A 257 -0.70 4.37 5.38
N VAL A 258 -1.56 3.47 4.86
CA VAL A 258 -1.24 2.60 3.71
C VAL A 258 -0.91 3.44 2.46
N ALA A 259 -1.39 4.67 2.39
CA ALA A 259 -1.04 5.63 1.34
C ALA A 259 0.45 6.06 1.34
N PHE A 260 1.20 5.78 2.40
CA PHE A 260 2.65 5.96 2.47
C PHE A 260 3.39 4.64 2.37
N THR A 261 4.63 4.69 1.88
CA THR A 261 5.48 3.51 1.72
C THR A 261 5.71 2.76 3.03
N PHE A 262 5.81 3.46 4.17
CA PHE A 262 5.88 2.81 5.49
C PHE A 262 4.62 1.98 5.79
N GLY A 263 3.42 2.57 5.64
CA GLY A 263 2.16 1.85 5.88
C GLY A 263 1.88 0.77 4.83
N LEU A 264 2.21 1.02 3.56
CA LEU A 264 2.07 0.04 2.50
C LEU A 264 2.93 -1.20 2.77
N GLY A 265 4.20 -0.99 3.14
CA GLY A 265 5.11 -2.08 3.55
C GLY A 265 4.56 -2.83 4.76
N ALA A 266 4.32 -2.10 5.84
CA ALA A 266 3.96 -2.64 7.14
C ALA A 266 2.63 -3.40 7.16
N LEU A 267 1.59 -2.87 6.50
CA LEU A 267 0.21 -3.36 6.65
C LEU A 267 -0.32 -4.13 5.43
N VAL A 268 0.40 -4.09 4.31
CA VAL A 268 -0.04 -4.76 3.09
C VAL A 268 1.03 -5.70 2.57
N THR A 269 2.18 -5.17 2.10
CA THR A 269 3.09 -6.02 1.32
C THR A 269 3.82 -7.06 2.17
N PHE A 270 4.26 -6.73 3.39
CA PHE A 270 4.93 -7.70 4.27
C PHE A 270 3.98 -8.82 4.72
N ALA A 271 2.74 -8.44 5.12
CA ALA A 271 1.73 -9.41 5.53
C ALA A 271 1.36 -10.34 4.39
N MET A 272 1.04 -9.79 3.21
CA MET A 272 0.63 -10.59 2.05
C MET A 272 1.76 -11.48 1.53
N HIS A 273 2.99 -10.96 1.46
CA HIS A 273 4.16 -11.75 1.03
C HIS A 273 4.40 -12.98 1.93
N ALA A 274 4.15 -12.86 3.23
CA ALA A 274 4.27 -13.95 4.19
C ALA A 274 3.06 -14.91 4.21
N GLY A 275 1.96 -14.57 3.54
CA GLY A 275 0.70 -15.31 3.65
C GLY A 275 -0.04 -15.06 4.97
N SER A 276 0.31 -13.98 5.66
CA SER A 276 -0.27 -13.51 6.92
C SER A 276 -1.53 -12.68 6.71
N SER A 277 -2.12 -12.18 7.79
CA SER A 277 -3.21 -11.20 7.74
C SER A 277 -2.82 -9.86 8.37
N THR A 278 -3.64 -8.84 8.10
CA THR A 278 -3.50 -7.52 8.71
C THR A 278 -4.82 -7.05 9.31
N ALA A 279 -4.76 -6.41 10.47
CA ALA A 279 -5.91 -5.74 11.10
C ALA A 279 -5.79 -4.24 10.83
N LEU A 280 -6.67 -3.72 9.96
CA LEU A 280 -6.70 -2.33 9.53
C LEU A 280 -7.64 -1.49 10.39
N CYS A 281 -7.37 -0.18 10.46
CA CYS A 281 -8.18 0.80 11.18
C CYS A 281 -8.09 2.16 10.49
N GLU A 282 -9.21 2.83 10.30
CA GLU A 282 -9.26 4.15 9.64
C GLU A 282 -8.75 5.30 10.53
N GLY A 283 -8.85 5.16 11.85
CA GLY A 283 -8.42 6.17 12.80
C GLY A 283 -7.45 5.61 13.84
N PRO A 284 -6.18 5.40 13.51
CA PRO A 284 -5.23 4.65 14.34
C PRO A 284 -4.66 5.50 15.50
N ALA A 285 -5.52 6.05 16.36
CA ALA A 285 -5.11 6.60 17.65
C ALA A 285 -4.50 5.48 18.54
N PRO A 286 -3.58 5.79 19.45
CA PRO A 286 -2.94 4.77 20.29
C PRO A 286 -3.91 3.85 21.02
N GLU A 287 -5.01 4.38 21.57
CA GLU A 287 -6.06 3.59 22.22
C GLU A 287 -6.76 2.63 21.25
N ALA A 288 -7.08 3.12 20.06
CA ALA A 288 -7.72 2.29 19.03
C ALA A 288 -6.77 1.17 18.58
N LEU A 289 -5.47 1.46 18.46
CA LEU A 289 -4.47 0.47 18.10
C LEU A 289 -4.33 -0.62 19.18
N MET A 290 -4.34 -0.25 20.47
CA MET A 290 -4.37 -1.20 21.60
C MET A 290 -5.62 -2.09 21.53
N GLY A 291 -6.79 -1.50 21.25
CA GLY A 291 -8.04 -2.25 21.08
C GLY A 291 -7.99 -3.23 19.89
N ILE A 292 -7.32 -2.87 18.78
CA ILE A 292 -7.11 -3.77 17.64
C ILE A 292 -6.21 -4.94 18.00
N ILE A 293 -5.10 -4.69 18.73
CA ILE A 293 -4.21 -5.76 19.21
C ILE A 293 -5.01 -6.76 20.05
N GLU A 294 -5.78 -6.26 21.01
CA GLU A 294 -6.61 -7.10 21.87
C GLU A 294 -7.67 -7.88 21.09
N LYS A 295 -8.47 -7.18 20.25
CA LYS A 295 -9.61 -7.75 19.51
C LYS A 295 -9.19 -8.82 18.52
N HIS A 296 -8.17 -8.52 17.71
CA HIS A 296 -7.72 -9.39 16.62
C HIS A 296 -6.53 -10.27 16.98
N LYS A 297 -6.03 -10.17 18.24
CA LYS A 297 -4.84 -10.89 18.70
C LYS A 297 -3.63 -10.65 17.78
N ALA A 298 -3.41 -9.37 17.42
CA ALA A 298 -2.32 -8.99 16.54
C ALA A 298 -0.97 -9.36 17.17
N THR A 299 -0.04 -9.84 16.33
CA THR A 299 1.26 -10.36 16.75
C THR A 299 2.40 -9.40 16.42
N ILE A 300 2.21 -8.53 15.42
CA ILE A 300 3.22 -7.59 14.93
C ILE A 300 2.59 -6.21 14.82
N CYS A 301 3.16 -5.21 15.51
CA CYS A 301 2.68 -3.84 15.51
C CYS A 301 3.69 -2.87 14.91
N PHE A 302 3.25 -2.05 13.95
CA PHE A 302 4.03 -0.97 13.34
C PHE A 302 3.47 0.38 13.74
N THR A 303 4.29 1.24 14.37
CA THR A 303 3.85 2.60 14.70
C THR A 303 5.01 3.57 14.90
N ALA A 304 4.71 4.84 15.12
CA ALA A 304 5.72 5.87 15.40
C ALA A 304 6.11 5.89 16.88
N PRO A 305 7.31 6.41 17.23
CA PRO A 305 7.76 6.56 18.62
C PRO A 305 6.77 7.28 19.53
N THR A 306 6.12 8.32 19.02
CA THR A 306 5.11 9.10 19.75
C THR A 306 3.93 8.24 20.19
N ALA A 307 3.47 7.32 19.33
CA ALA A 307 2.39 6.38 19.67
C ALA A 307 2.86 5.34 20.71
N PHE A 308 4.05 4.77 20.57
CA PHE A 308 4.60 3.82 21.54
C PHE A 308 4.65 4.42 22.96
N ARG A 309 5.03 5.70 23.08
CA ARG A 309 5.03 6.38 24.39
C ARG A 309 3.65 6.39 25.04
N VAL A 310 2.60 6.70 24.26
CA VAL A 310 1.22 6.70 24.78
C VAL A 310 0.74 5.27 25.06
N MET A 311 1.04 4.33 24.15
CA MET A 311 0.66 2.91 24.31
C MET A 311 1.29 2.29 25.56
N THR A 312 2.50 2.70 25.94
CA THR A 312 3.17 2.23 27.18
C THR A 312 2.31 2.49 28.41
N ASP A 313 1.65 3.66 28.50
CA ASP A 313 0.77 4.01 29.62
C ASP A 313 -0.57 3.26 29.61
N LEU A 314 -0.86 2.55 28.52
CA LEU A 314 -2.12 1.81 28.30
C LEU A 314 -1.97 0.29 28.46
N VAL A 315 -0.75 -0.24 28.58
CA VAL A 315 -0.49 -1.70 28.56
C VAL A 315 -1.34 -2.46 29.58
N GLU A 316 -1.54 -1.92 30.79
CA GLU A 316 -2.33 -2.59 31.81
C GLU A 316 -3.85 -2.60 31.55
N LYS A 317 -4.33 -1.83 30.57
CA LYS A 317 -5.76 -1.70 30.24
C LYS A 317 -6.24 -2.63 29.14
N TYR A 318 -5.31 -3.27 28.41
CA TYR A 318 -5.60 -4.08 27.23
C TYR A 318 -4.85 -5.42 27.30
N ASP A 319 -5.46 -6.47 26.79
CA ASP A 319 -4.77 -7.76 26.59
C ASP A 319 -3.93 -7.74 25.30
N ILE A 320 -2.65 -7.41 25.46
CA ILE A 320 -1.67 -7.42 24.36
C ILE A 320 -0.77 -8.66 24.38
N SER A 321 -1.13 -9.72 25.08
CA SER A 321 -0.32 -10.94 25.25
C SER A 321 0.00 -11.66 23.93
N SER A 322 -0.76 -11.39 22.89
CA SER A 322 -0.50 -11.90 21.53
C SER A 322 0.66 -11.20 20.83
N LEU A 323 0.98 -9.95 21.22
CA LEU A 323 2.00 -9.15 20.55
C LEU A 323 3.40 -9.71 20.84
N THR A 324 4.15 -10.01 19.79
CA THR A 324 5.50 -10.60 19.87
C THR A 324 6.58 -9.72 19.26
N LYS A 325 6.18 -8.81 18.36
CA LYS A 325 7.11 -7.92 17.65
C LYS A 325 6.51 -6.52 17.56
N SER A 326 7.37 -5.51 17.74
CA SER A 326 7.01 -4.13 17.48
C SER A 326 8.08 -3.46 16.63
N VAL A 327 7.64 -2.60 15.70
CA VAL A 327 8.52 -1.90 14.77
C VAL A 327 8.22 -0.41 14.81
N SER A 328 9.24 0.37 15.10
CA SER A 328 9.17 1.83 15.14
C SER A 328 9.83 2.43 13.91
N ALA A 329 9.12 3.36 13.23
CA ALA A 329 9.69 4.13 12.13
C ALA A 329 8.98 5.48 11.95
N GLY A 330 9.40 6.24 10.93
CA GLY A 330 8.91 7.60 10.64
C GLY A 330 9.71 8.70 11.31
N GLU A 331 10.30 8.43 12.46
CA GLU A 331 11.21 9.32 13.19
C GLU A 331 12.19 8.50 14.05
N THR A 332 13.23 9.15 14.58
CA THR A 332 14.18 8.47 15.48
C THR A 332 13.47 8.02 16.75
N LEU A 333 13.62 6.75 17.12
CA LEU A 333 13.08 6.21 18.37
C LEU A 333 13.94 6.70 19.58
N PRO A 334 13.40 7.55 20.49
CA PRO A 334 14.14 7.98 21.67
C PRO A 334 14.40 6.82 22.62
N LEU A 335 15.60 6.75 23.18
CA LEU A 335 15.97 5.70 24.12
C LEU A 335 15.00 5.54 25.30
N PRO A 336 14.49 6.61 25.94
CA PRO A 336 13.49 6.47 27.00
C PRO A 336 12.18 5.82 26.53
N THR A 337 11.74 6.10 25.31
CA THR A 337 10.53 5.49 24.72
C THR A 337 10.77 4.00 24.46
N TYR A 338 11.91 3.65 23.87
CA TYR A 338 12.31 2.26 23.67
C TYR A 338 12.34 1.48 24.99
N GLN A 339 13.06 1.99 25.99
CA GLN A 339 13.18 1.36 27.32
C GLN A 339 11.84 1.25 28.07
N GLY A 340 11.00 2.29 27.96
CA GLY A 340 9.66 2.28 28.56
C GLY A 340 8.80 1.17 27.98
N TRP A 341 8.77 1.04 26.64
CA TRP A 341 8.03 -0.01 25.95
C TRP A 341 8.56 -1.41 26.27
N GLU A 342 9.89 -1.61 26.20
CA GLU A 342 10.53 -2.90 26.54
C GLU A 342 10.25 -3.30 27.99
N ASN A 343 10.35 -2.37 28.96
CA ASN A 343 10.08 -2.66 30.37
C ASN A 343 8.60 -3.01 30.63
N ALA A 344 7.66 -2.37 29.92
CA ALA A 344 6.24 -2.59 30.12
C ALA A 344 5.74 -3.88 29.44
N THR A 345 6.36 -4.31 28.33
CA THR A 345 5.86 -5.39 27.49
C THR A 345 6.81 -6.58 27.37
N GLY A 346 8.09 -6.40 27.63
CA GLY A 346 9.15 -7.37 27.34
C GLY A 346 9.51 -7.45 25.85
N ILE A 347 8.91 -6.63 24.98
CA ILE A 347 9.09 -6.65 23.53
C ILE A 347 10.12 -5.60 23.12
N LYS A 348 11.13 -6.02 22.36
CA LYS A 348 12.12 -5.12 21.74
C LYS A 348 11.55 -4.54 20.45
N SER A 349 11.76 -3.24 20.23
CA SER A 349 11.36 -2.52 19.02
C SER A 349 12.52 -2.37 18.06
#